data_31536e09010effc8892311e24dc76fe1
#
_entry.id   31536e09010effc8892311e24dc76fe1
#
_cell.length_a   1.000
_cell.length_b   1.000
_cell.length_c   1.000
_cell.angle_alpha   90.00
_cell.angle_beta   90.00
_cell.angle_gamma   90.00
#
_symmetry.space_group_name_H-M   'P 1'
#
loop_
_entity.id
_entity.type
_entity.pdbx_description
1 polymer ?
#
loop_
_entity_poly.entity_id
_entity_poly.type
_entity_poly.pdbx_seq_one_letter_code
_entity_poly.pdbx_strand_id
1 'polypeptide(L)'
;AFYICSKITKNNSNIRPHIIYSLPFTSVIDQNYEVLKEIVENNINKEISSEDLMKFHSVVPIEYENFEGYDARFCFENWQSKIISTTFVQLLNTIFKIGKNSIVNRFHRLANSVIILDEVQAIDDKYYKIISEFISIMARQYNCYIILVTATMPMLLDTIDLIEDKEKYFRKLNRINIINNSESEITLDEFEDIVLEDILENKDKSFLIVLNTVKSSKNIYKYLKENTDRDIIYLSTEIYPKLRLEKINKIKNRNKKYVVVSTQLIEAGVDIDMDIVYRDFSTLDSINQTAGRANRNGVGGKGIVKLYKIVDNDRRICNYIYPRYLLNATEEVLDGKYIIEEKDIYDCNKEYFLKVKNRLSNDTSDELLDLIPKLQFKKFRDKFELIENDEFRRVDIIVNADNITSSIIQQLENDNEIDNIDLKNKFRILRQYTVSVSRKEMSEI
;
A
#
# COMPACT_ATOMS: atom_id res chain seq x y z
N ALA A 1 -17.83 -3.99 9.96
CA ALA A 1 -17.75 -5.43 9.67
C ALA A 1 -18.40 -6.26 10.78
N PHE A 2 -17.96 -6.22 12.03
CA PHE A 2 -18.51 -7.00 13.16
C PHE A 2 -20.03 -6.81 13.34
N TYR A 3 -20.53 -5.57 13.23
CA TYR A 3 -21.95 -5.29 13.28
C TYR A 3 -22.73 -6.00 12.16
N ILE A 4 -22.21 -5.97 10.93
CA ILE A 4 -22.82 -6.65 9.79
C ILE A 4 -22.83 -8.17 10.02
N CYS A 5 -21.70 -8.74 10.46
CA CYS A 5 -21.63 -10.16 10.81
C CYS A 5 -22.68 -10.55 11.87
N SER A 6 -22.81 -9.74 12.93
CA SER A 6 -23.83 -9.97 13.97
C SER A 6 -25.24 -9.94 13.41
N LYS A 7 -25.56 -9.02 12.50
CA LYS A 7 -26.87 -8.95 11.84
C LYS A 7 -27.14 -10.16 10.95
N ILE A 8 -26.15 -10.60 10.16
CA ILE A 8 -26.27 -11.80 9.32
C ILE A 8 -26.60 -13.02 10.18
N THR A 9 -25.81 -13.24 11.25
CA THR A 9 -26.02 -14.38 12.15
C THR A 9 -27.35 -14.32 12.88
N LYS A 10 -27.84 -13.13 13.27
CA LYS A 10 -29.16 -12.97 13.89
C LYS A 10 -30.30 -13.29 12.93
N ASN A 11 -30.17 -12.94 11.67
CA ASN A 11 -31.18 -13.20 10.65
C ASN A 11 -31.18 -14.67 10.22
N ASN A 12 -30.03 -15.35 10.26
CA ASN A 12 -29.92 -16.78 9.97
C ASN A 12 -28.78 -17.39 10.80
N SER A 13 -29.12 -18.11 11.85
CA SER A 13 -28.20 -18.72 12.79
C SER A 13 -27.28 -19.79 12.17
N ASN A 14 -27.62 -20.31 11.00
CA ASN A 14 -26.80 -21.29 10.28
C ASN A 14 -25.68 -20.64 9.46
N ILE A 15 -25.74 -19.31 9.25
CA ILE A 15 -24.71 -18.60 8.51
C ILE A 15 -23.68 -18.04 9.50
N ARG A 16 -22.43 -18.42 9.31
CA ARG A 16 -21.27 -17.87 10.03
C ARG A 16 -20.44 -17.03 9.06
N PRO A 17 -20.64 -15.71 9.05
CA PRO A 17 -19.94 -14.84 8.13
C PRO A 17 -18.45 -14.75 8.48
N HIS A 18 -17.61 -14.64 7.45
CA HIS A 18 -16.20 -14.37 7.58
C HIS A 18 -15.91 -12.89 7.31
N ILE A 19 -14.83 -12.38 7.86
CA ILE A 19 -14.34 -11.04 7.54
C ILE A 19 -13.06 -11.20 6.73
N ILE A 20 -13.02 -10.59 5.56
CA ILE A 20 -11.83 -10.53 4.70
C ILE A 20 -11.43 -9.07 4.61
N TYR A 21 -10.30 -8.72 5.25
CA TYR A 21 -9.73 -7.39 5.24
C TYR A 21 -8.58 -7.34 4.25
N SER A 22 -8.75 -6.63 3.16
CA SER A 22 -7.82 -6.60 2.05
C SER A 22 -7.17 -5.22 1.90
N LEU A 23 -5.85 -5.22 1.75
CA LEU A 23 -4.99 -4.05 1.73
C LEU A 23 -4.06 -4.09 0.50
N PRO A 24 -3.57 -2.95 -0.01
CA PRO A 24 -2.72 -2.94 -1.20
C PRO A 24 -1.32 -3.51 -0.97
N PHE A 25 -0.73 -3.28 0.22
CA PHE A 25 0.67 -3.57 0.49
C PHE A 25 0.87 -4.47 1.72
N THR A 26 1.87 -5.36 1.64
CA THR A 26 2.19 -6.30 2.73
C THR A 26 2.64 -5.60 4.01
N SER A 27 3.38 -4.48 3.91
CA SER A 27 3.82 -3.71 5.07
C SER A 27 2.67 -3.12 5.90
N VAL A 28 1.53 -2.83 5.25
CA VAL A 28 0.33 -2.33 5.91
C VAL A 28 -0.40 -3.46 6.63
N ILE A 29 -0.35 -4.66 6.08
CA ILE A 29 -1.02 -5.83 6.67
C ILE A 29 -0.45 -6.15 8.05
N ASP A 30 0.87 -6.17 8.19
CA ASP A 30 1.50 -6.48 9.47
C ASP A 30 1.08 -5.49 10.57
N GLN A 31 1.07 -4.19 10.25
CA GLN A 31 0.65 -3.16 11.19
C GLN A 31 -0.84 -3.26 11.56
N ASN A 32 -1.71 -3.41 10.55
CA ASN A 32 -3.14 -3.51 10.79
C ASN A 32 -3.52 -4.84 11.47
N TYR A 33 -2.78 -5.91 11.23
CA TYR A 33 -2.98 -7.19 11.91
C TYR A 33 -2.81 -7.05 13.42
N GLU A 34 -1.72 -6.40 13.88
CA GLU A 34 -1.49 -6.18 15.31
C GLU A 34 -2.61 -5.33 15.95
N VAL A 35 -3.05 -4.28 15.26
CA VAL A 35 -4.19 -3.46 15.72
C VAL A 35 -5.49 -4.27 15.79
N LEU A 36 -5.76 -5.09 14.77
CA LEU A 36 -6.95 -5.97 14.76
C LEU A 36 -6.87 -7.01 15.87
N LYS A 37 -5.70 -7.59 16.09
CA LYS A 37 -5.43 -8.54 17.16
C LYS A 37 -5.77 -7.91 18.51
N GLU A 38 -5.20 -6.78 18.82
CA GLU A 38 -5.44 -6.04 20.06
C GLU A 38 -6.93 -5.69 20.25
N ILE A 39 -7.61 -5.21 19.20
CA ILE A 39 -9.04 -4.90 19.26
C ILE A 39 -9.86 -6.15 19.58
N VAL A 40 -9.57 -7.29 18.94
CA VAL A 40 -10.35 -8.51 19.16
C VAL A 40 -10.06 -9.06 20.55
N GLU A 41 -8.81 -9.16 20.96
CA GLU A 41 -8.42 -9.66 22.30
C GLU A 41 -9.04 -8.85 23.43
N ASN A 42 -9.00 -7.51 23.34
CA ASN A 42 -9.60 -6.62 24.32
C ASN A 42 -11.13 -6.76 24.41
N ASN A 43 -11.80 -7.10 23.30
CA ASN A 43 -13.26 -7.26 23.30
C ASN A 43 -13.73 -8.64 23.81
N ILE A 44 -12.92 -9.69 23.61
CA ILE A 44 -13.29 -11.04 24.05
C ILE A 44 -12.62 -11.45 25.37
N ASN A 45 -11.70 -10.63 25.90
CA ASN A 45 -10.88 -10.91 27.09
C ASN A 45 -10.17 -12.26 27.01
N LYS A 46 -9.69 -12.64 25.84
CA LYS A 46 -9.01 -13.90 25.56
C LYS A 46 -7.96 -13.68 24.46
N GLU A 47 -6.83 -14.35 24.57
CA GLU A 47 -5.86 -14.45 23.50
C GLU A 47 -6.50 -15.15 22.27
N ILE A 48 -6.28 -14.60 21.09
CA ILE A 48 -6.86 -15.12 19.86
C ILE A 48 -5.92 -16.10 19.16
N SER A 49 -6.52 -17.11 18.59
CA SER A 49 -5.83 -18.15 17.82
C SER A 49 -5.80 -17.84 16.33
N SER A 50 -5.03 -18.63 15.58
CA SER A 50 -5.03 -18.59 14.11
C SER A 50 -6.40 -18.94 13.49
N GLU A 51 -7.27 -19.64 14.23
CA GLU A 51 -8.66 -19.90 13.82
C GLU A 51 -9.51 -18.63 13.84
N ASP A 52 -9.20 -17.69 14.72
CA ASP A 52 -9.95 -16.44 14.87
C ASP A 52 -9.45 -15.37 13.92
N LEU A 53 -8.13 -15.13 13.86
CA LEU A 53 -7.52 -14.11 13.02
C LEU A 53 -6.24 -14.62 12.38
N MET A 54 -6.13 -14.46 11.07
CA MET A 54 -4.96 -14.85 10.29
C MET A 54 -4.51 -13.72 9.37
N LYS A 55 -3.20 -13.53 9.27
CA LYS A 55 -2.61 -12.72 8.19
C LYS A 55 -2.14 -13.64 7.05
N PHE A 56 -2.41 -13.21 5.83
CA PHE A 56 -2.14 -14.01 4.65
C PHE A 56 -1.52 -13.19 3.52
N HIS A 57 -0.21 -13.28 3.35
CA HIS A 57 0.54 -12.70 2.22
C HIS A 57 1.83 -13.49 1.96
N SER A 58 2.56 -13.10 0.93
CA SER A 58 3.69 -13.89 0.38
C SER A 58 4.85 -14.15 1.34
N VAL A 59 5.02 -13.31 2.38
CA VAL A 59 6.16 -13.40 3.32
C VAL A 59 5.79 -13.93 4.70
N VAL A 60 4.53 -14.32 4.95
CA VAL A 60 4.10 -14.89 6.24
C VAL A 60 4.47 -16.36 6.30
N PRO A 61 5.11 -16.84 7.38
CA PRO A 61 5.28 -18.28 7.63
C PRO A 61 3.94 -19.03 7.64
N ILE A 62 3.96 -20.30 7.29
CA ILE A 62 2.79 -21.18 7.42
C ILE A 62 2.76 -21.68 8.87
N GLU A 63 1.96 -21.00 9.66
CA GLU A 63 1.70 -21.38 11.05
C GLU A 63 0.19 -21.38 11.26
N TYR A 64 -0.33 -22.46 11.86
CA TYR A 64 -1.72 -22.57 12.22
C TYR A 64 -1.82 -23.36 13.51
N GLU A 65 -2.31 -22.72 14.58
CA GLU A 65 -2.34 -23.34 15.90
C GLU A 65 -3.12 -24.67 15.91
N ASN A 66 -2.65 -25.61 16.72
CA ASN A 66 -3.20 -26.95 16.86
C ASN A 66 -3.06 -27.86 15.62
N PHE A 67 -2.38 -27.42 14.58
CA PHE A 67 -2.11 -28.20 13.37
C PHE A 67 -0.64 -28.13 12.99
N GLU A 68 -0.12 -29.20 12.43
CA GLU A 68 1.24 -29.27 11.93
C GLU A 68 1.26 -29.78 10.48
N GLY A 69 2.36 -29.53 9.80
CA GLY A 69 2.63 -30.07 8.47
C GLY A 69 1.55 -29.76 7.43
N TYR A 70 0.96 -30.81 6.88
CA TYR A 70 -0.03 -30.71 5.80
C TYR A 70 -1.34 -30.04 6.26
N ASP A 71 -1.81 -30.35 7.46
CA ASP A 71 -3.09 -29.82 7.98
C ASP A 71 -2.99 -28.34 8.29
N ALA A 72 -1.89 -27.88 8.90
CA ALA A 72 -1.64 -26.46 9.11
C ALA A 72 -1.61 -25.69 7.78
N ARG A 73 -0.93 -26.26 6.79
CA ARG A 73 -0.88 -25.70 5.44
C ARG A 73 -2.25 -25.65 4.79
N PHE A 74 -3.04 -26.73 4.91
CA PHE A 74 -4.41 -26.79 4.37
C PHE A 74 -5.27 -25.68 4.97
N CYS A 75 -5.29 -25.53 6.29
CA CYS A 75 -6.05 -24.49 6.97
C CYS A 75 -5.60 -23.08 6.55
N PHE A 76 -4.30 -22.86 6.48
CA PHE A 76 -3.71 -21.58 6.09
C PHE A 76 -4.03 -21.21 4.62
N GLU A 77 -3.74 -22.11 3.68
CA GLU A 77 -3.93 -21.82 2.25
C GLU A 77 -5.42 -21.72 1.85
N ASN A 78 -6.33 -22.37 2.58
CA ASN A 78 -7.78 -22.33 2.33
C ASN A 78 -8.55 -21.30 3.17
N TRP A 79 -7.85 -20.40 3.88
CA TRP A 79 -8.46 -19.33 4.64
C TRP A 79 -9.50 -19.80 5.67
N GLN A 80 -9.13 -20.78 6.49
CA GLN A 80 -10.07 -21.36 7.46
C GLN A 80 -10.38 -20.46 8.66
N SER A 81 -9.66 -19.36 8.86
CA SER A 81 -9.87 -18.41 9.95
C SER A 81 -11.16 -17.59 9.78
N LYS A 82 -11.69 -17.07 10.89
CA LYS A 82 -12.90 -16.21 10.89
C LYS A 82 -12.63 -14.82 10.32
N ILE A 83 -11.43 -14.30 10.58
CA ILE A 83 -10.96 -13.01 10.08
C ILE A 83 -9.65 -13.23 9.32
N ILE A 84 -9.57 -12.73 8.12
CA ILE A 84 -8.41 -12.88 7.24
C ILE A 84 -7.95 -11.49 6.83
N SER A 85 -6.71 -11.12 7.18
CA SER A 85 -6.03 -9.94 6.68
C SER A 85 -5.13 -10.32 5.50
N THR A 86 -5.37 -9.76 4.31
CA THR A 86 -4.70 -10.18 3.08
C THR A 86 -4.43 -9.03 2.12
N THR A 87 -3.77 -9.29 0.99
CA THR A 87 -3.54 -8.29 -0.06
C THR A 87 -4.64 -8.28 -1.11
N PHE A 88 -4.79 -7.15 -1.83
CA PHE A 88 -5.65 -7.07 -3.03
C PHE A 88 -5.32 -8.15 -4.04
N VAL A 89 -4.02 -8.41 -4.26
CA VAL A 89 -3.56 -9.44 -5.19
C VAL A 89 -4.11 -10.81 -4.81
N GLN A 90 -4.03 -11.18 -3.53
CA GLN A 90 -4.53 -12.47 -3.06
C GLN A 90 -6.06 -12.56 -3.16
N LEU A 91 -6.77 -11.50 -2.79
CA LEU A 91 -8.23 -11.46 -2.87
C LEU A 91 -8.72 -11.50 -4.32
N LEU A 92 -8.21 -10.63 -5.19
CA LEU A 92 -8.63 -10.56 -6.59
C LEU A 92 -8.24 -11.83 -7.37
N ASN A 93 -7.06 -12.41 -7.12
CA ASN A 93 -6.71 -13.72 -7.66
C ASN A 93 -7.69 -14.81 -7.21
N THR A 94 -8.19 -14.72 -5.97
CA THR A 94 -9.21 -15.67 -5.48
C THR A 94 -10.56 -15.44 -6.17
N ILE A 95 -11.01 -14.20 -6.33
CA ILE A 95 -12.25 -13.84 -7.01
C ILE A 95 -12.22 -14.30 -8.48
N PHE A 96 -11.14 -14.00 -9.17
CA PHE A 96 -10.97 -14.35 -10.59
C PHE A 96 -10.47 -15.80 -10.81
N LYS A 97 -10.20 -16.55 -9.73
CA LYS A 97 -9.66 -17.92 -9.76
C LYS A 97 -8.35 -18.02 -10.55
N ILE A 98 -7.48 -17.01 -10.40
CA ILE A 98 -6.18 -16.93 -11.07
C ILE A 98 -5.10 -17.57 -10.18
N GLY A 99 -4.32 -18.50 -10.75
CA GLY A 99 -3.17 -19.10 -10.09
C GLY A 99 -3.28 -20.60 -9.85
N LYS A 100 -2.67 -21.08 -8.76
CA LYS A 100 -2.61 -22.50 -8.40
C LYS A 100 -3.96 -23.01 -7.86
N ASN A 101 -4.13 -24.34 -7.84
CA ASN A 101 -5.35 -24.99 -7.35
C ASN A 101 -5.73 -24.57 -5.91
N SER A 102 -4.75 -24.28 -5.04
CA SER A 102 -5.00 -23.77 -3.69
C SER A 102 -5.76 -22.45 -3.68
N ILE A 103 -5.57 -21.59 -4.71
CA ILE A 103 -6.31 -20.32 -4.84
C ILE A 103 -7.77 -20.58 -5.19
N VAL A 104 -8.02 -21.55 -6.06
CA VAL A 104 -9.40 -21.93 -6.46
C VAL A 104 -10.17 -22.51 -5.26
N ASN A 105 -9.49 -23.30 -4.43
CA ASN A 105 -10.12 -23.98 -3.29
C ASN A 105 -10.67 -23.02 -2.23
N ARG A 106 -10.09 -21.82 -2.06
CA ARG A 106 -10.56 -20.83 -1.07
C ARG A 106 -11.72 -19.95 -1.54
N PHE A 107 -12.13 -20.05 -2.82
CA PHE A 107 -13.23 -19.25 -3.37
C PHE A 107 -14.53 -19.36 -2.56
N HIS A 108 -14.83 -20.58 -2.03
CA HIS A 108 -16.02 -20.80 -1.20
C HIS A 108 -16.08 -19.93 0.06
N ARG A 109 -14.91 -19.46 0.56
CA ARG A 109 -14.81 -18.61 1.74
C ARG A 109 -15.29 -17.17 1.49
N LEU A 110 -15.44 -16.80 0.23
CA LEU A 110 -15.99 -15.49 -0.14
C LEU A 110 -17.48 -15.42 0.09
N ALA A 111 -18.21 -16.54 -0.03
CA ALA A 111 -19.67 -16.56 0.17
C ALA A 111 -20.04 -16.21 1.62
N ASN A 112 -21.09 -15.40 1.79
CA ASN A 112 -21.56 -14.86 3.07
C ASN A 112 -20.51 -14.08 3.85
N SER A 113 -19.49 -13.51 3.19
CA SER A 113 -18.42 -12.75 3.84
C SER A 113 -18.68 -11.26 3.87
N VAL A 114 -18.04 -10.59 4.82
CA VAL A 114 -17.87 -9.14 4.83
C VAL A 114 -16.46 -8.84 4.32
N ILE A 115 -16.37 -8.30 3.11
CA ILE A 115 -15.11 -7.99 2.44
C ILE A 115 -14.85 -6.49 2.59
N ILE A 116 -13.73 -6.15 3.21
CA ILE A 116 -13.27 -4.77 3.36
C ILE A 116 -12.12 -4.58 2.38
N LEU A 117 -12.29 -3.63 1.47
CA LEU A 117 -11.24 -3.16 0.57
C LEU A 117 -10.76 -1.81 1.06
N ASP A 118 -9.57 -1.76 1.65
CA ASP A 118 -9.00 -0.54 2.20
C ASP A 118 -7.94 0.03 1.26
N GLU A 119 -7.90 1.35 1.11
CA GLU A 119 -7.07 2.07 0.13
C GLU A 119 -7.37 1.66 -1.33
N VAL A 120 -8.66 1.59 -1.67
CA VAL A 120 -9.16 1.09 -2.98
C VAL A 120 -8.55 1.82 -4.17
N GLN A 121 -8.15 3.09 -4.01
CA GLN A 121 -7.48 3.88 -5.05
C GLN A 121 -6.11 3.32 -5.47
N ALA A 122 -5.52 2.40 -4.71
CA ALA A 122 -4.29 1.72 -5.10
C ALA A 122 -4.49 0.63 -6.17
N ILE A 123 -5.74 0.31 -6.51
CA ILE A 123 -6.04 -0.59 -7.62
C ILE A 123 -5.84 0.18 -8.93
N ASP A 124 -5.17 -0.45 -9.91
CA ASP A 124 -4.99 0.13 -11.25
C ASP A 124 -6.36 0.37 -11.92
N ASP A 125 -6.60 1.59 -12.33
CA ASP A 125 -7.87 2.06 -12.85
C ASP A 125 -8.34 1.35 -14.14
N LYS A 126 -7.41 0.81 -14.94
CA LYS A 126 -7.75 -0.03 -16.11
C LYS A 126 -8.59 -1.27 -15.76
N TYR A 127 -8.57 -1.70 -14.48
CA TYR A 127 -9.35 -2.83 -13.97
C TYR A 127 -10.62 -2.43 -13.23
N TYR A 128 -10.90 -1.13 -13.06
CA TYR A 128 -12.04 -0.67 -12.27
C TYR A 128 -13.37 -1.26 -12.73
N LYS A 129 -13.63 -1.27 -14.04
CA LYS A 129 -14.90 -1.78 -14.58
C LYS A 129 -15.07 -3.27 -14.33
N ILE A 130 -14.05 -4.08 -14.60
CA ILE A 130 -14.17 -5.54 -14.41
C ILE A 130 -14.27 -5.89 -12.91
N ILE A 131 -13.51 -5.22 -12.04
CA ILE A 131 -13.57 -5.43 -10.58
C ILE A 131 -14.97 -5.03 -10.08
N SER A 132 -15.51 -3.90 -10.53
CA SER A 132 -16.86 -3.43 -10.21
C SER A 132 -17.93 -4.47 -10.56
N GLU A 133 -17.89 -5.04 -11.75
CA GLU A 133 -18.83 -6.09 -12.18
C GLU A 133 -18.75 -7.33 -11.29
N PHE A 134 -17.53 -7.82 -11.01
CA PHE A 134 -17.35 -8.99 -10.17
C PHE A 134 -17.76 -8.75 -8.72
N ILE A 135 -17.43 -7.61 -8.14
CA ILE A 135 -17.86 -7.23 -6.78
C ILE A 135 -19.40 -7.16 -6.71
N SER A 136 -20.05 -6.61 -7.75
CA SER A 136 -21.50 -6.56 -7.85
C SER A 136 -22.12 -7.97 -7.91
N ILE A 137 -21.51 -8.88 -8.66
CA ILE A 137 -21.92 -10.30 -8.71
C ILE A 137 -21.73 -10.96 -7.34
N MET A 138 -20.58 -10.73 -6.69
CA MET A 138 -20.31 -11.27 -5.35
C MET A 138 -21.37 -10.80 -4.33
N ALA A 139 -21.74 -9.54 -4.37
CA ALA A 139 -22.77 -8.99 -3.48
C ALA A 139 -24.14 -9.62 -3.74
N ARG A 140 -24.54 -9.76 -5.02
CA ARG A 140 -25.90 -10.23 -5.39
C ARG A 140 -26.06 -11.74 -5.31
N GLN A 141 -25.05 -12.51 -5.74
CA GLN A 141 -25.16 -13.97 -5.93
C GLN A 141 -24.57 -14.77 -4.76
N TYR A 142 -23.58 -14.21 -4.06
CA TYR A 142 -22.84 -14.91 -3.01
C TYR A 142 -23.10 -14.33 -1.61
N ASN A 143 -24.07 -13.39 -1.50
CA ASN A 143 -24.42 -12.74 -0.24
C ASN A 143 -23.20 -12.11 0.46
N CYS A 144 -22.35 -11.45 -0.32
CA CYS A 144 -21.19 -10.73 0.20
C CYS A 144 -21.55 -9.29 0.53
N TYR A 145 -20.99 -8.76 1.60
CA TYR A 145 -21.12 -7.36 1.99
C TYR A 145 -19.79 -6.69 1.75
N ILE A 146 -19.76 -5.76 0.80
CA ILE A 146 -18.52 -5.10 0.39
C ILE A 146 -18.44 -3.72 1.04
N ILE A 147 -17.35 -3.45 1.75
CA ILE A 147 -17.04 -2.15 2.35
C ILE A 147 -15.81 -1.60 1.64
N LEU A 148 -15.98 -0.46 0.98
CA LEU A 148 -14.88 0.28 0.36
C LEU A 148 -14.41 1.35 1.33
N VAL A 149 -13.11 1.34 1.64
CA VAL A 149 -12.46 2.35 2.48
C VAL A 149 -11.42 3.08 1.63
N THR A 150 -11.48 4.38 1.62
CA THR A 150 -10.60 5.21 0.81
C THR A 150 -10.50 6.62 1.37
N ALA A 151 -9.31 7.19 1.36
CA ALA A 151 -9.09 8.62 1.64
C ALA A 151 -9.55 9.51 0.49
N THR A 152 -9.72 8.93 -0.69
CA THR A 152 -10.10 9.57 -1.93
C THR A 152 -11.29 8.79 -2.50
N MET A 153 -12.13 9.38 -3.35
CA MET A 153 -13.36 8.76 -3.84
C MET A 153 -13.16 8.16 -5.25
N PRO A 154 -12.53 6.99 -5.42
CA PRO A 154 -12.58 6.33 -6.72
C PRO A 154 -14.03 5.91 -6.97
N MET A 155 -14.62 6.39 -8.07
CA MET A 155 -15.98 6.03 -8.47
C MET A 155 -16.00 4.62 -9.08
N LEU A 156 -15.59 3.62 -8.29
CA LEU A 156 -15.58 2.22 -8.68
C LEU A 156 -16.98 1.65 -8.81
N LEU A 157 -17.88 2.06 -7.93
CA LEU A 157 -19.22 1.48 -7.79
C LEU A 157 -20.21 2.54 -7.32
N ASP A 158 -21.48 2.35 -7.67
CA ASP A 158 -22.59 3.01 -6.96
C ASP A 158 -22.69 2.39 -5.57
N THR A 159 -22.24 3.12 -4.57
CA THR A 159 -22.18 2.68 -3.17
C THR A 159 -23.08 3.55 -2.28
N ILE A 160 -23.49 2.98 -1.16
CA ILE A 160 -24.16 3.74 -0.11
C ILE A 160 -23.07 4.30 0.80
N ASP A 161 -23.03 5.63 0.95
CA ASP A 161 -22.14 6.27 1.90
C ASP A 161 -22.51 5.87 3.34
N LEU A 162 -21.55 5.32 4.09
CA LEU A 162 -21.76 4.98 5.50
C LEU A 162 -21.73 6.21 6.42
N ILE A 163 -21.16 7.32 5.94
CA ILE A 163 -21.10 8.61 6.63
C ILE A 163 -21.90 9.61 5.82
N GLU A 164 -23.06 10.00 6.33
CA GLU A 164 -24.05 10.84 5.62
C GLU A 164 -23.52 12.25 5.28
N ASP A 165 -22.71 12.85 6.16
CA ASP A 165 -22.19 14.23 6.02
C ASP A 165 -20.66 14.23 6.17
N LYS A 166 -19.99 13.58 5.23
CA LYS A 166 -18.52 13.50 5.24
C LYS A 166 -17.84 14.85 5.06
N GLU A 167 -18.41 15.77 4.29
CA GLU A 167 -17.89 17.11 4.07
C GLU A 167 -17.72 17.89 5.39
N LYS A 168 -18.66 17.74 6.32
CA LYS A 168 -18.60 18.38 7.65
C LYS A 168 -17.35 17.96 8.45
N TYR A 169 -16.90 16.73 8.29
CA TYR A 169 -15.69 16.25 8.96
C TYR A 169 -14.45 16.86 8.32
N PHE A 170 -14.36 16.89 6.99
CA PHE A 170 -13.24 17.51 6.28
C PHE A 170 -13.12 19.00 6.58
N ARG A 171 -14.23 19.74 6.61
CA ARG A 171 -14.23 21.19 6.90
C ARG A 171 -13.72 21.53 8.31
N LYS A 172 -13.67 20.56 9.23
CA LYS A 172 -13.11 20.75 10.58
C LYS A 172 -11.61 20.49 10.65
N LEU A 173 -11.03 19.88 9.62
CA LEU A 173 -9.60 19.61 9.57
C LEU A 173 -8.81 20.90 9.32
N ASN A 174 -7.76 21.11 10.10
CA ASN A 174 -6.91 22.29 9.99
C ASN A 174 -5.49 22.01 10.52
N ARG A 175 -4.97 20.81 10.23
CA ARG A 175 -3.68 20.35 10.73
C ARG A 175 -2.54 20.73 9.81
N ILE A 176 -2.81 20.92 8.52
CA ILE A 176 -1.80 21.12 7.48
C ILE A 176 -2.17 22.23 6.50
N ASN A 177 -1.13 22.80 5.87
CA ASN A 177 -1.25 23.59 4.65
C ASN A 177 -0.36 22.98 3.56
N ILE A 178 -0.84 22.90 2.32
CA ILE A 178 -0.05 22.54 1.15
C ILE A 178 0.33 23.84 0.44
N ILE A 179 1.63 24.09 0.31
CA ILE A 179 2.21 25.19 -0.46
C ILE A 179 2.54 24.63 -1.84
N ASN A 180 1.84 25.10 -2.84
CA ASN A 180 1.99 24.65 -4.22
C ASN A 180 3.02 25.50 -4.96
N ASN A 181 4.25 25.00 -5.07
CA ASN A 181 5.33 25.61 -5.86
C ASN A 181 5.50 24.90 -7.22
N SER A 182 4.49 24.15 -7.69
CA SER A 182 4.57 23.37 -8.91
C SER A 182 4.16 24.14 -10.19
N GLU A 183 3.91 25.43 -10.10
CA GLU A 183 3.67 26.27 -11.28
C GLU A 183 4.89 26.37 -12.19
N SER A 184 6.10 26.41 -11.60
CA SER A 184 7.37 26.35 -12.32
C SER A 184 8.05 25.00 -12.15
N GLU A 185 8.80 24.58 -13.17
CA GLU A 185 9.67 23.42 -13.10
C GLU A 185 11.03 23.85 -12.52
N ILE A 186 11.59 23.00 -11.65
CA ILE A 186 12.94 23.19 -11.09
C ILE A 186 13.78 21.96 -11.31
N THR A 187 15.09 22.12 -11.42
CA THR A 187 16.03 20.99 -11.50
C THR A 187 16.16 20.26 -10.17
N LEU A 188 16.71 19.07 -10.19
CA LEU A 188 16.97 18.31 -8.96
C LEU A 188 17.98 19.04 -8.07
N ASP A 189 19.02 19.66 -8.68
CA ASP A 189 20.06 20.40 -7.95
C ASP A 189 19.46 21.63 -7.25
N GLU A 190 18.62 22.42 -7.93
CA GLU A 190 17.91 23.55 -7.31
C GLU A 190 17.01 23.08 -6.15
N PHE A 191 16.36 21.92 -6.31
CA PHE A 191 15.53 21.36 -5.25
C PHE A 191 16.36 20.90 -4.05
N GLU A 192 17.55 20.31 -4.28
CA GLU A 192 18.51 19.91 -3.24
C GLU A 192 18.94 21.11 -2.39
N ASP A 193 19.27 22.24 -3.03
CA ASP A 193 19.65 23.48 -2.34
C ASP A 193 18.51 24.06 -1.51
N ILE A 194 17.30 24.14 -2.07
CA ILE A 194 16.09 24.62 -1.34
C ILE A 194 15.84 23.78 -0.09
N VAL A 195 15.93 22.45 -0.21
CA VAL A 195 15.69 21.54 0.91
C VAL A 195 16.79 21.69 1.97
N LEU A 196 18.05 21.81 1.56
CA LEU A 196 19.18 21.97 2.49
C LEU A 196 19.05 23.28 3.28
N GLU A 197 18.77 24.41 2.61
CA GLU A 197 18.59 25.71 3.26
C GLU A 197 17.51 25.64 4.34
N ASP A 198 16.33 25.08 4.01
CA ASP A 198 15.24 24.94 4.97
C ASP A 198 15.58 24.04 6.16
N ILE A 199 16.35 22.95 5.94
CA ILE A 199 16.84 22.06 7.01
C ILE A 199 17.81 22.80 7.94
N LEU A 200 18.67 23.65 7.41
CA LEU A 200 19.66 24.39 8.18
C LEU A 200 18.99 25.51 9.00
N GLU A 201 17.97 26.16 8.45
CA GLU A 201 17.20 27.20 9.15
C GLU A 201 16.28 26.64 10.25
N ASN A 202 15.69 25.45 10.02
CA ASN A 202 14.66 24.86 10.90
C ASN A 202 15.19 23.61 11.63
N LYS A 203 16.23 23.78 12.44
CA LYS A 203 16.91 22.68 13.17
C LYS A 203 16.03 21.95 14.17
N ASP A 204 15.00 22.58 14.69
CA ASP A 204 14.02 22.05 15.63
C ASP A 204 12.87 21.27 14.97
N LYS A 205 12.84 21.21 13.63
CA LYS A 205 11.81 20.53 12.84
C LYS A 205 12.29 19.19 12.30
N SER A 206 11.34 18.28 12.12
CA SER A 206 11.51 17.03 11.38
C SER A 206 11.06 17.20 9.94
N PHE A 207 11.79 16.56 9.03
CA PHE A 207 11.56 16.69 7.59
C PHE A 207 11.28 15.33 6.96
N LEU A 208 10.33 15.29 6.03
CA LEU A 208 10.10 14.19 5.11
C LEU A 208 10.23 14.68 3.68
N ILE A 209 11.12 14.09 2.90
CA ILE A 209 11.34 14.41 1.49
C ILE A 209 10.92 13.18 0.68
N VAL A 210 9.86 13.31 -0.13
CA VAL A 210 9.30 12.21 -0.93
C VAL A 210 9.48 12.50 -2.41
N LEU A 211 10.25 11.63 -3.06
CA LEU A 211 10.57 11.72 -4.48
C LEU A 211 9.98 10.56 -5.26
N ASN A 212 9.71 10.78 -6.55
CA ASN A 212 9.02 9.80 -7.38
C ASN A 212 9.91 8.63 -7.83
N THR A 213 11.24 8.80 -7.87
CA THR A 213 12.17 7.74 -8.30
C THR A 213 13.19 7.40 -7.22
N VAL A 214 13.65 6.15 -7.23
CA VAL A 214 14.75 5.71 -6.36
C VAL A 214 16.02 6.49 -6.65
N LYS A 215 16.31 6.76 -7.93
CA LYS A 215 17.51 7.52 -8.36
C LYS A 215 17.53 8.91 -7.73
N SER A 216 16.46 9.70 -7.90
CA SER A 216 16.38 11.05 -7.34
C SER A 216 16.41 11.04 -5.81
N SER A 217 15.76 10.08 -5.16
CA SER A 217 15.80 9.94 -3.70
C SER A 217 17.19 9.57 -3.15
N LYS A 218 17.96 8.77 -3.88
CA LYS A 218 19.37 8.49 -3.53
C LYS A 218 20.27 9.71 -3.69
N ASN A 219 20.07 10.49 -4.73
CA ASN A 219 20.87 11.69 -4.99
C ASN A 219 20.70 12.68 -3.84
N ILE A 220 19.48 13.06 -3.53
CA ILE A 220 19.20 14.00 -2.43
C ILE A 220 19.64 13.44 -1.07
N TYR A 221 19.52 12.12 -0.83
CA TYR A 221 20.01 11.50 0.40
C TYR A 221 21.52 11.67 0.54
N LYS A 222 22.29 11.43 -0.53
CA LYS A 222 23.74 11.60 -0.55
C LYS A 222 24.12 13.06 -0.35
N TYR A 223 23.49 13.96 -1.12
CA TYR A 223 23.72 15.39 -1.03
C TYR A 223 23.52 15.93 0.39
N LEU A 224 22.39 15.63 1.00
CA LEU A 224 22.10 16.05 2.37
C LEU A 224 23.08 15.46 3.38
N LYS A 225 23.46 14.18 3.21
CA LYS A 225 24.42 13.52 4.11
C LYS A 225 25.80 14.16 4.09
N GLU A 226 26.21 14.72 2.97
CA GLU A 226 27.49 15.40 2.80
C GLU A 226 27.46 16.86 3.28
N ASN A 227 26.26 17.50 3.30
CA ASN A 227 26.13 18.94 3.55
C ASN A 227 25.45 19.31 4.88
N THR A 228 25.06 18.33 5.70
CA THR A 228 24.48 18.59 7.05
C THR A 228 24.83 17.50 8.05
N ASP A 229 24.99 17.89 9.31
CA ASP A 229 25.20 16.97 10.46
C ASP A 229 23.89 16.38 11.01
N ARG A 230 22.75 16.62 10.35
CA ARG A 230 21.45 16.08 10.79
C ARG A 230 21.42 14.56 10.64
N ASP A 231 20.68 13.91 11.53
CA ASP A 231 20.37 12.49 11.38
C ASP A 231 19.43 12.25 10.21
N ILE A 232 19.95 11.68 9.12
CA ILE A 232 19.19 11.40 7.91
C ILE A 232 18.89 9.91 7.83
N ILE A 233 17.63 9.57 7.59
CA ILE A 233 17.16 8.21 7.38
C ILE A 233 16.66 8.06 5.96
N TYR A 234 17.20 7.09 5.23
CA TYR A 234 16.75 6.72 3.89
C TYR A 234 15.80 5.54 3.93
N LEU A 235 14.67 5.65 3.20
CA LEU A 235 13.64 4.60 3.06
C LEU A 235 13.28 4.41 1.58
N SER A 236 13.49 3.21 1.05
CA SER A 236 13.06 2.84 -0.31
C SER A 236 12.81 1.34 -0.41
N THR A 237 12.34 0.89 -1.56
CA THR A 237 12.18 -0.53 -1.88
C THR A 237 13.51 -1.29 -1.99
N GLU A 238 14.63 -0.60 -2.14
CA GLU A 238 15.98 -1.17 -2.16
C GLU A 238 16.55 -1.50 -0.76
N ILE A 239 15.80 -1.19 0.30
CA ILE A 239 16.12 -1.62 1.66
C ILE A 239 15.26 -2.85 1.96
N TYR A 240 15.87 -3.94 2.43
CA TYR A 240 15.12 -5.13 2.75
C TYR A 240 14.08 -4.89 3.86
N PRO A 241 12.94 -5.62 3.84
CA PRO A 241 11.76 -5.29 4.66
C PRO A 241 12.06 -5.17 6.16
N LYS A 242 12.87 -6.07 6.74
CA LYS A 242 13.20 -6.04 8.17
C LYS A 242 13.91 -4.74 8.57
N LEU A 243 14.97 -4.37 7.86
CA LEU A 243 15.72 -3.12 8.14
C LEU A 243 14.84 -1.88 7.93
N ARG A 244 13.93 -1.93 6.96
CA ARG A 244 12.97 -0.85 6.71
C ARG A 244 12.04 -0.66 7.91
N LEU A 245 11.53 -1.75 8.47
CA LEU A 245 10.69 -1.71 9.67
C LEU A 245 11.46 -1.16 10.89
N GLU A 246 12.71 -1.56 11.08
CA GLU A 246 13.59 -1.03 12.14
C GLU A 246 13.78 0.48 12.01
N LYS A 247 14.04 0.98 10.79
CA LYS A 247 14.18 2.41 10.50
C LYS A 247 12.87 3.17 10.76
N ILE A 248 11.73 2.63 10.35
CA ILE A 248 10.40 3.21 10.62
C ILE A 248 10.17 3.31 12.14
N ASN A 249 10.47 2.26 12.89
CA ASN A 249 10.34 2.28 14.35
C ASN A 249 11.26 3.31 15.01
N LYS A 250 12.47 3.52 14.45
CA LYS A 250 13.38 4.57 14.91
C LYS A 250 12.79 5.97 14.70
N ILE A 251 12.14 6.22 13.55
CA ILE A 251 11.50 7.51 13.23
C ILE A 251 10.32 7.78 14.17
N LYS A 252 9.56 6.76 14.57
CA LYS A 252 8.43 6.90 15.51
C LYS A 252 8.83 7.43 16.87
N ASN A 253 10.09 7.31 17.25
CA ASN A 253 10.63 7.88 18.49
C ASN A 253 10.78 9.40 18.33
N ARG A 254 9.80 10.16 18.83
CA ARG A 254 9.66 11.62 18.67
C ARG A 254 10.70 12.46 19.40
N ASN A 255 11.52 11.85 20.26
CA ASN A 255 12.53 12.58 21.04
C ASN A 255 13.65 13.14 20.14
N LYS A 256 13.71 12.73 18.87
CA LYS A 256 14.70 13.17 17.92
C LYS A 256 14.06 13.67 16.62
N LYS A 257 14.53 14.80 16.12
CA LYS A 257 14.07 15.40 14.87
C LYS A 257 14.90 14.86 13.70
N TYR A 258 14.36 13.88 12.99
CA TYR A 258 14.99 13.25 11.83
C TYR A 258 14.70 14.01 10.52
N VAL A 259 15.62 13.89 9.57
CA VAL A 259 15.37 14.13 8.15
C VAL A 259 15.17 12.79 7.48
N VAL A 260 14.01 12.55 6.88
CA VAL A 260 13.68 11.29 6.21
C VAL A 260 13.59 11.54 4.72
N VAL A 261 14.37 10.79 3.94
CA VAL A 261 14.28 10.78 2.49
C VAL A 261 13.66 9.47 2.05
N SER A 262 12.60 9.53 1.24
CA SER A 262 11.86 8.34 0.82
C SER A 262 11.35 8.44 -0.61
N THR A 263 10.90 7.30 -1.12
CA THR A 263 10.01 7.22 -2.30
C THR A 263 8.55 7.12 -1.84
N GLN A 264 7.61 6.87 -2.78
CA GLN A 264 6.18 6.66 -2.49
C GLN A 264 5.90 5.55 -1.46
N LEU A 265 6.91 4.77 -1.09
CA LEU A 265 6.81 3.76 -0.04
C LEU A 265 6.19 4.28 1.25
N ILE A 266 6.41 5.57 1.55
CA ILE A 266 5.94 6.21 2.78
C ILE A 266 4.44 6.56 2.76
N GLU A 267 3.82 6.58 1.58
CA GLU A 267 2.44 7.04 1.38
C GLU A 267 1.45 6.09 2.04
N ALA A 268 1.66 4.79 1.92
CA ALA A 268 0.76 3.79 2.48
C ALA A 268 1.42 2.97 3.60
N GLY A 269 0.70 2.78 4.69
CA GLY A 269 1.06 1.86 5.77
C GLY A 269 2.24 2.25 6.66
N VAL A 270 2.79 3.44 6.50
CA VAL A 270 3.85 3.92 7.39
C VAL A 270 3.29 5.00 8.32
N ASP A 271 3.27 4.71 9.60
CA ASP A 271 2.77 5.62 10.62
C ASP A 271 3.91 6.47 11.17
N ILE A 272 4.15 7.61 10.49
CA ILE A 272 5.11 8.64 10.91
C ILE A 272 4.42 10.00 10.94
N ASP A 273 5.00 10.92 11.70
CA ASP A 273 4.48 12.26 11.92
C ASP A 273 5.62 13.27 11.84
N MET A 274 5.57 14.15 10.84
CA MET A 274 6.62 15.09 10.48
C MET A 274 6.13 16.53 10.52
N ASP A 275 7.04 17.48 10.76
CA ASP A 275 6.70 18.90 10.83
C ASP A 275 6.61 19.51 9.42
N ILE A 276 7.56 19.18 8.55
CA ILE A 276 7.67 19.70 7.18
C ILE A 276 7.80 18.53 6.20
N VAL A 277 7.02 18.56 5.14
CA VAL A 277 7.02 17.54 4.09
C VAL A 277 7.30 18.18 2.74
N TYR A 278 8.26 17.66 2.01
CA TYR A 278 8.53 17.98 0.61
C TYR A 278 8.01 16.86 -0.27
N ARG A 279 7.32 17.21 -1.35
CA ARG A 279 6.79 16.24 -2.31
C ARG A 279 7.09 16.67 -3.74
N ASP A 280 7.74 15.78 -4.48
CA ASP A 280 7.82 15.90 -5.94
C ASP A 280 6.42 15.71 -6.53
N PHE A 281 6.06 16.49 -7.56
CA PHE A 281 4.74 16.51 -8.17
C PHE A 281 4.27 15.10 -8.57
N SER A 282 3.02 14.79 -8.30
CA SER A 282 2.44 13.47 -8.51
C SER A 282 0.93 13.55 -8.72
N THR A 283 0.25 12.43 -8.70
CA THR A 283 -1.22 12.39 -8.69
C THR A 283 -1.76 12.97 -7.38
N LEU A 284 -2.96 13.54 -7.40
CA LEU A 284 -3.52 14.24 -6.23
C LEU A 284 -3.75 13.30 -5.03
N ASP A 285 -4.10 12.04 -5.27
CA ASP A 285 -4.20 11.01 -4.23
C ASP A 285 -2.86 10.74 -3.54
N SER A 286 -1.78 10.65 -4.31
CA SER A 286 -0.42 10.49 -3.80
C SER A 286 0.04 11.73 -3.00
N ILE A 287 -0.26 12.96 -3.49
CA ILE A 287 -0.01 14.20 -2.74
C ILE A 287 -0.75 14.15 -1.39
N ASN A 288 -2.01 13.78 -1.38
CA ASN A 288 -2.82 13.72 -0.16
C ASN A 288 -2.32 12.66 0.84
N GLN A 289 -1.91 11.49 0.37
CA GLN A 289 -1.35 10.43 1.22
C GLN A 289 -0.03 10.89 1.86
N THR A 290 0.82 11.58 1.11
CA THR A 290 2.06 12.17 1.62
C THR A 290 1.75 13.32 2.59
N ALA A 291 0.80 14.19 2.26
CA ALA A 291 0.36 15.30 3.12
C ALA A 291 -0.19 14.80 4.47
N GLY A 292 -0.84 13.65 4.47
CA GLY A 292 -1.28 12.96 5.69
C GLY A 292 -0.16 12.51 6.63
N ARG A 293 1.12 12.71 6.27
CA ARG A 293 2.30 12.47 7.12
C ARG A 293 2.78 13.77 7.81
N ALA A 294 2.30 14.93 7.38
CA ALA A 294 2.57 16.20 8.03
C ALA A 294 1.60 16.41 9.19
N ASN A 295 2.13 16.70 10.37
CA ASN A 295 1.32 16.92 11.59
C ASN A 295 0.15 15.92 11.75
N ARG A 296 0.44 14.65 11.50
CA ARG A 296 -0.56 13.56 11.46
C ARG A 296 -1.42 13.51 12.70
N ASN A 297 -0.83 13.76 13.86
CA ASN A 297 -1.51 13.68 15.15
C ASN A 297 -2.16 15.00 15.59
N GLY A 298 -2.05 16.05 14.79
CA GLY A 298 -2.66 17.34 15.10
C GLY A 298 -2.11 18.02 16.36
N VAL A 299 -0.84 17.77 16.71
CA VAL A 299 -0.22 18.32 17.92
C VAL A 299 0.72 19.46 17.54
N GLY A 300 0.54 20.63 18.13
CA GLY A 300 1.36 21.81 17.88
C GLY A 300 0.82 22.71 16.77
N GLY A 301 1.73 23.39 16.04
CA GLY A 301 1.37 24.24 14.91
C GLY A 301 0.97 23.45 13.65
N LYS A 302 0.54 24.13 12.59
CA LYS A 302 0.22 23.48 11.32
C LYS A 302 1.45 22.84 10.69
N GLY A 303 1.31 21.61 10.21
CA GLY A 303 2.28 20.96 9.34
C GLY A 303 2.32 21.63 7.97
N ILE A 304 3.49 21.69 7.38
CA ILE A 304 3.71 22.33 6.09
C ILE A 304 4.06 21.26 5.06
N VAL A 305 3.33 21.25 3.95
CA VAL A 305 3.64 20.40 2.79
C VAL A 305 4.06 21.31 1.64
N LYS A 306 5.24 21.09 1.09
CA LYS A 306 5.78 21.88 -0.02
C LYS A 306 5.84 21.01 -1.27
N LEU A 307 5.06 21.36 -2.28
CA LEU A 307 4.96 20.64 -3.55
C LEU A 307 5.84 21.32 -4.60
N TYR A 308 6.67 20.54 -5.28
CA TYR A 308 7.56 21.00 -6.36
C TYR A 308 7.46 20.10 -7.58
N LYS A 309 7.64 20.66 -8.78
CA LYS A 309 7.68 19.94 -10.05
C LYS A 309 9.14 19.82 -10.49
N ILE A 310 9.72 18.64 -10.25
CA ILE A 310 11.16 18.39 -10.46
C ILE A 310 11.40 17.81 -11.85
N VAL A 311 12.43 18.32 -12.54
CA VAL A 311 12.89 17.85 -13.83
C VAL A 311 14.30 17.25 -13.74
N ASP A 312 14.55 16.22 -14.55
CA ASP A 312 15.87 15.64 -14.82
C ASP A 312 16.06 15.60 -16.34
N ASN A 313 17.10 16.29 -16.86
CA ASN A 313 17.36 16.43 -18.31
C ASN A 313 16.10 16.89 -19.09
N ASP A 314 15.51 18.00 -18.70
CA ASP A 314 14.30 18.60 -19.30
C ASP A 314 13.05 17.69 -19.32
N ARG A 315 13.06 16.64 -18.51
CA ARG A 315 11.90 15.74 -18.36
C ARG A 315 11.41 15.72 -16.93
N ARG A 316 10.11 15.91 -16.77
CA ARG A 316 9.44 15.80 -15.45
C ARG A 316 9.60 14.39 -14.89
N ILE A 317 10.14 14.27 -13.68
CA ILE A 317 10.38 12.98 -13.03
C ILE A 317 9.05 12.21 -12.82
N CYS A 318 7.96 12.92 -12.50
CA CYS A 318 6.63 12.30 -12.31
C CYS A 318 6.13 11.54 -13.54
N ASN A 319 6.53 11.94 -14.77
CA ASN A 319 6.08 11.30 -16.01
C ASN A 319 6.64 9.87 -16.20
N TYR A 320 7.68 9.48 -15.45
CA TYR A 320 8.19 8.12 -15.46
C TYR A 320 7.36 7.15 -14.61
N ILE A 321 6.54 7.68 -13.70
CA ILE A 321 5.84 6.89 -12.69
C ILE A 321 4.33 6.92 -12.90
N TYR A 322 3.76 8.07 -13.27
CA TYR A 322 2.32 8.27 -13.31
C TYR A 322 1.80 8.48 -14.73
N PRO A 323 0.61 7.95 -15.06
CA PRO A 323 -0.07 8.22 -16.31
C PRO A 323 -0.32 9.74 -16.50
N ARG A 324 -0.10 10.23 -17.70
CA ARG A 324 -0.23 11.67 -18.03
C ARG A 324 -1.61 12.23 -17.71
N TYR A 325 -2.69 11.47 -17.97
CA TYR A 325 -4.05 11.96 -17.74
C TYR A 325 -4.33 12.21 -16.25
N LEU A 326 -3.73 11.45 -15.34
CA LEU A 326 -3.81 11.68 -13.89
C LEU A 326 -3.02 12.92 -13.47
N LEU A 327 -1.80 13.10 -14.02
CA LEU A 327 -0.99 14.29 -13.77
C LEU A 327 -1.68 15.56 -14.29
N ASN A 328 -2.24 15.50 -15.50
CA ASN A 328 -2.99 16.64 -16.07
C ASN A 328 -4.22 16.97 -15.23
N ALA A 329 -4.95 15.97 -14.73
CA ALA A 329 -6.07 16.21 -13.83
C ALA A 329 -5.62 16.88 -12.52
N THR A 330 -4.45 16.50 -11.97
CA THR A 330 -3.85 17.14 -10.80
C THR A 330 -3.48 18.60 -11.11
N GLU A 331 -2.79 18.86 -12.23
CA GLU A 331 -2.41 20.21 -12.64
C GLU A 331 -3.64 21.13 -12.75
N GLU A 332 -4.68 20.68 -13.44
CA GLU A 332 -5.92 21.46 -13.60
C GLU A 332 -6.65 21.75 -12.28
N VAL A 333 -6.57 20.85 -11.30
CA VAL A 333 -7.19 21.06 -9.98
C VAL A 333 -6.36 22.03 -9.13
N LEU A 334 -5.04 21.99 -9.28
CA LEU A 334 -4.12 22.82 -8.51
C LEU A 334 -3.84 24.20 -9.16
N ASP A 335 -4.29 24.42 -10.40
CA ASP A 335 -4.08 25.64 -11.16
C ASP A 335 -4.59 26.87 -10.39
N GLY A 336 -3.75 27.91 -10.28
CA GLY A 336 -4.05 29.14 -9.55
C GLY A 336 -4.18 28.98 -8.02
N LYS A 337 -3.90 27.81 -7.45
CA LYS A 337 -3.96 27.58 -5.99
C LYS A 337 -2.55 27.54 -5.42
N TYR A 338 -2.08 28.63 -4.85
CA TYR A 338 -0.77 28.72 -4.20
C TYR A 338 -0.75 28.06 -2.80
N ILE A 339 -1.81 28.23 -2.02
CA ILE A 339 -1.98 27.61 -0.70
C ILE A 339 -3.29 26.83 -0.71
N ILE A 340 -3.24 25.55 -0.34
CA ILE A 340 -4.40 24.69 -0.17
C ILE A 340 -4.50 24.33 1.30
N GLU A 341 -5.56 24.81 1.96
CA GLU A 341 -5.84 24.43 3.34
C GLU A 341 -6.44 23.01 3.42
N GLU A 342 -6.23 22.32 4.52
CA GLU A 342 -6.71 20.94 4.69
C GLU A 342 -8.23 20.80 4.48
N LYS A 343 -9.01 21.82 4.86
CA LYS A 343 -10.46 21.85 4.65
C LYS A 343 -10.89 21.85 3.17
N ASP A 344 -10.00 22.32 2.26
CA ASP A 344 -10.29 22.43 0.82
C ASP A 344 -9.89 21.17 0.04
N ILE A 345 -9.15 20.26 0.67
CA ILE A 345 -8.69 18.98 0.06
C ILE A 345 -9.89 18.14 -0.42
N TYR A 346 -11.01 18.16 0.30
CA TYR A 346 -12.19 17.42 -0.10
C TYR A 346 -12.74 17.87 -1.46
N ASP A 347 -12.84 19.19 -1.67
CA ASP A 347 -13.33 19.75 -2.92
C ASP A 347 -12.34 19.49 -4.07
N CYS A 348 -11.04 19.63 -3.81
CA CYS A 348 -9.98 19.26 -4.76
C CYS A 348 -10.08 17.77 -5.17
N ASN A 349 -10.29 16.87 -4.22
CA ASN A 349 -10.46 15.44 -4.51
C ASN A 349 -11.68 15.18 -5.38
N LYS A 350 -12.81 15.78 -5.05
CA LYS A 350 -14.05 15.62 -5.81
C LYS A 350 -13.88 16.10 -7.27
N GLU A 351 -13.26 17.25 -7.45
CA GLU A 351 -12.96 17.78 -8.79
C GLU A 351 -12.00 16.85 -9.56
N TYR A 352 -10.93 16.39 -8.91
CA TYR A 352 -9.94 15.49 -9.48
C TYR A 352 -10.59 14.20 -9.99
N PHE A 353 -11.36 13.51 -9.15
CA PHE A 353 -11.98 12.25 -9.56
C PHE A 353 -13.05 12.41 -10.64
N LEU A 354 -13.76 13.52 -10.71
CA LEU A 354 -14.64 13.84 -11.83
C LEU A 354 -13.86 13.97 -13.14
N LYS A 355 -12.72 14.66 -13.11
CA LYS A 355 -11.83 14.81 -14.28
C LYS A 355 -11.22 13.46 -14.70
N VAL A 356 -10.76 12.66 -13.74
CA VAL A 356 -10.21 11.32 -13.99
C VAL A 356 -11.27 10.42 -14.61
N LYS A 357 -12.48 10.34 -14.02
CA LYS A 357 -13.58 9.52 -14.54
C LYS A 357 -13.89 9.79 -16.01
N ASN A 358 -13.86 11.06 -16.40
CA ASN A 358 -14.15 11.45 -17.79
C ASN A 358 -13.02 11.08 -18.79
N ARG A 359 -11.85 10.69 -18.30
CA ARG A 359 -10.66 10.34 -19.10
C ARG A 359 -10.29 8.87 -19.02
N LEU A 360 -10.95 8.09 -18.16
CA LEU A 360 -10.70 6.67 -18.01
C LEU A 360 -11.05 5.93 -19.29
N SER A 361 -10.09 5.10 -19.78
CA SER A 361 -10.38 4.08 -20.77
C SER A 361 -10.81 2.79 -20.08
N ASN A 362 -11.89 2.19 -20.56
CA ASN A 362 -12.34 0.88 -20.12
C ASN A 362 -11.84 -0.26 -21.03
N ASP A 363 -10.99 0.01 -22.01
CA ASP A 363 -10.58 -0.93 -23.07
C ASP A 363 -10.06 -2.26 -22.49
N THR A 364 -9.17 -2.20 -21.51
CA THR A 364 -8.62 -3.40 -20.85
C THR A 364 -9.70 -4.21 -20.14
N SER A 365 -10.56 -3.54 -19.39
CA SER A 365 -11.68 -4.19 -18.69
C SER A 365 -12.68 -4.79 -19.69
N ASP A 366 -13.00 -4.09 -20.76
CA ASP A 366 -13.95 -4.55 -21.80
C ASP A 366 -13.38 -5.76 -22.55
N GLU A 367 -12.10 -5.73 -22.88
CA GLU A 367 -11.43 -6.88 -23.48
C GLU A 367 -11.47 -8.11 -22.57
N LEU A 368 -11.20 -7.94 -21.27
CA LEU A 368 -11.26 -9.03 -20.30
C LEU A 368 -12.69 -9.57 -20.13
N LEU A 369 -13.69 -8.68 -20.03
CA LEU A 369 -15.09 -9.06 -19.94
C LEU A 369 -15.57 -9.83 -21.17
N ASP A 370 -15.11 -9.49 -22.38
CA ASP A 370 -15.44 -10.17 -23.64
C ASP A 370 -14.88 -11.60 -23.74
N LEU A 371 -13.82 -11.91 -22.99
CA LEU A 371 -13.25 -13.27 -22.93
C LEU A 371 -14.12 -14.26 -22.13
N ILE A 372 -14.93 -13.77 -21.17
CA ILE A 372 -15.71 -14.62 -20.26
C ILE A 372 -16.81 -15.40 -21.02
N PRO A 373 -17.72 -14.77 -21.78
CA PRO A 373 -18.76 -15.49 -22.51
C PRO A 373 -18.17 -16.41 -23.61
N LYS A 374 -16.96 -16.12 -24.07
CA LYS A 374 -16.22 -16.95 -25.01
C LYS A 374 -15.49 -18.13 -24.35
N LEU A 375 -15.61 -18.29 -23.03
CA LEU A 375 -14.94 -19.32 -22.22
C LEU A 375 -13.41 -19.33 -22.37
N GLN A 376 -12.80 -18.20 -22.71
CA GLN A 376 -11.37 -18.07 -22.94
C GLN A 376 -10.62 -17.76 -21.62
N PHE A 377 -10.87 -18.56 -20.58
CA PHE A 377 -10.33 -18.34 -19.21
C PHE A 377 -8.80 -18.36 -19.14
N LYS A 378 -8.12 -19.09 -20.03
CA LYS A 378 -6.66 -19.05 -20.10
C LYS A 378 -6.18 -17.68 -20.55
N LYS A 379 -6.76 -17.12 -21.63
CA LYS A 379 -6.40 -15.78 -22.10
C LYS A 379 -6.75 -14.70 -21.06
N PHE A 380 -7.89 -14.84 -20.40
CA PHE A 380 -8.27 -13.96 -19.30
C PHE A 380 -7.18 -13.93 -18.22
N ARG A 381 -6.78 -15.09 -17.73
CA ARG A 381 -5.74 -15.23 -16.72
C ARG A 381 -4.40 -14.64 -17.17
N ASP A 382 -4.01 -14.89 -18.40
CA ASP A 382 -2.71 -14.45 -18.95
C ASP A 382 -2.68 -12.91 -19.19
N LYS A 383 -3.86 -12.25 -19.30
CA LYS A 383 -4.00 -10.80 -19.48
C LYS A 383 -4.30 -10.02 -18.20
N PHE A 384 -4.87 -10.67 -17.17
CA PHE A 384 -5.16 -10.02 -15.90
C PHE A 384 -3.94 -10.07 -15.00
N GLU A 385 -3.17 -9.00 -14.99
CA GLU A 385 -1.95 -8.88 -14.19
C GLU A 385 -2.06 -7.67 -13.25
N LEU A 386 -2.24 -7.94 -11.96
CA LEU A 386 -2.24 -6.90 -10.91
C LEU A 386 -0.84 -6.43 -10.53
N ILE A 387 0.16 -7.25 -10.78
CA ILE A 387 1.57 -6.95 -10.62
C ILE A 387 2.21 -7.28 -11.96
N GLU A 388 2.83 -6.29 -12.57
CA GLU A 388 3.61 -6.53 -13.78
C GLU A 388 4.71 -7.56 -13.48
N ASN A 389 4.69 -8.66 -14.22
CA ASN A 389 5.70 -9.70 -14.12
C ASN A 389 7.01 -9.20 -14.73
N ASP A 390 7.77 -8.47 -13.94
CA ASP A 390 9.14 -8.03 -14.27
C ASP A 390 10.18 -9.13 -13.97
N GLU A 391 9.74 -10.41 -13.84
CA GLU A 391 10.58 -11.56 -13.50
C GLU A 391 11.81 -11.70 -14.41
N PHE A 392 11.70 -11.27 -15.67
CA PHE A 392 12.83 -11.30 -16.60
C PHE A 392 13.82 -10.13 -16.42
N ARG A 393 13.45 -9.07 -15.68
CA ARG A 393 14.26 -7.86 -15.52
C ARG A 393 14.83 -7.69 -14.12
N ARG A 394 14.26 -8.35 -13.13
CA ARG A 394 14.68 -8.22 -11.72
C ARG A 394 15.14 -9.57 -11.15
N VAL A 395 16.07 -9.48 -10.20
CA VAL A 395 16.61 -10.62 -9.46
C VAL A 395 16.47 -10.32 -7.98
N ASP A 396 15.99 -11.30 -7.23
CA ASP A 396 15.88 -11.21 -5.79
C ASP A 396 17.21 -11.61 -5.15
N ILE A 397 17.82 -10.69 -4.41
CA ILE A 397 19.08 -10.88 -3.69
C ILE A 397 18.76 -11.00 -2.19
N ILE A 398 19.21 -12.08 -1.58
CA ILE A 398 19.13 -12.27 -0.13
C ILE A 398 20.35 -11.62 0.51
N VAL A 399 20.09 -10.67 1.42
CA VAL A 399 21.14 -10.00 2.18
C VAL A 399 21.45 -10.82 3.43
N ASN A 400 22.68 -11.30 3.54
CA ASN A 400 23.16 -11.96 4.75
C ASN A 400 23.46 -10.92 5.84
N ALA A 401 22.43 -10.55 6.60
CA ALA A 401 22.48 -9.40 7.51
C ALA A 401 22.68 -9.77 8.99
N ASP A 402 22.38 -10.99 9.38
CA ASP A 402 22.44 -11.44 10.77
C ASP A 402 22.67 -12.96 10.89
N ASN A 403 22.79 -13.45 12.14
CA ASN A 403 22.98 -14.86 12.41
C ASN A 403 21.83 -15.76 11.92
N ILE A 404 20.60 -15.23 11.85
CA ILE A 404 19.43 -15.97 11.38
C ILE A 404 19.57 -16.26 9.89
N THR A 405 19.88 -15.25 9.10
CA THR A 405 20.11 -15.41 7.65
C THR A 405 21.30 -16.31 7.37
N SER A 406 22.42 -16.14 8.08
CA SER A 406 23.61 -16.98 7.92
C SER A 406 23.30 -18.46 8.20
N SER A 407 22.58 -18.75 9.27
CA SER A 407 22.20 -20.13 9.63
C SER A 407 21.29 -20.77 8.59
N ILE A 408 20.27 -20.02 8.10
CA ILE A 408 19.35 -20.56 7.09
C ILE A 408 20.08 -20.78 5.77
N ILE A 409 20.95 -19.86 5.33
CA ILE A 409 21.73 -20.02 4.10
C ILE A 409 22.62 -21.27 4.19
N GLN A 410 23.36 -21.44 5.29
CA GLN A 410 24.20 -22.63 5.50
C GLN A 410 23.38 -23.95 5.47
N GLN A 411 22.19 -23.94 6.06
CA GLN A 411 21.30 -25.11 6.01
C GLN A 411 20.84 -25.42 4.58
N LEU A 412 20.51 -24.38 3.80
CA LEU A 412 20.10 -24.55 2.39
C LEU A 412 21.23 -25.03 1.49
N GLU A 413 22.49 -24.67 1.81
CA GLU A 413 23.68 -25.12 1.05
C GLU A 413 24.10 -26.54 1.37
N ASN A 414 23.92 -26.99 2.63
CA ASN A 414 24.46 -28.27 3.12
C ASN A 414 23.46 -29.43 3.18
N ASP A 415 22.14 -29.14 3.12
CA ASP A 415 21.11 -30.15 3.31
C ASP A 415 20.36 -30.41 2.00
N ASN A 416 20.59 -31.58 1.41
CA ASN A 416 19.96 -32.03 0.17
C ASN A 416 18.56 -32.65 0.37
N GLU A 417 18.11 -32.84 1.62
CA GLU A 417 16.85 -33.55 1.95
C GLU A 417 15.86 -32.71 2.77
N ILE A 418 15.88 -31.35 2.58
CA ILE A 418 14.96 -30.46 3.29
C ILE A 418 13.51 -30.76 2.85
N ASP A 419 12.62 -30.99 3.81
CA ASP A 419 11.19 -31.12 3.54
C ASP A 419 10.63 -29.83 2.87
N ASN A 420 9.71 -30.04 1.91
CA ASN A 420 9.12 -28.96 1.14
C ASN A 420 8.43 -27.86 1.98
N ILE A 421 7.94 -28.22 3.19
CA ILE A 421 7.28 -27.26 4.09
C ILE A 421 8.34 -26.41 4.78
N ASP A 422 9.38 -27.06 5.31
CA ASP A 422 10.50 -26.37 5.96
C ASP A 422 11.24 -25.46 4.98
N LEU A 423 11.48 -25.93 3.76
CA LEU A 423 12.05 -25.14 2.69
C LEU A 423 11.24 -23.86 2.41
N LYS A 424 9.91 -23.98 2.32
CA LYS A 424 9.03 -22.81 2.11
C LYS A 424 9.06 -21.83 3.28
N ASN A 425 9.10 -22.32 4.51
CA ASN A 425 9.19 -21.47 5.69
C ASN A 425 10.54 -20.74 5.75
N LYS A 426 11.64 -21.44 5.46
CA LYS A 426 12.97 -20.80 5.34
C LYS A 426 12.98 -19.69 4.29
N PHE A 427 12.45 -19.93 3.09
CA PHE A 427 12.34 -18.88 2.06
C PHE A 427 11.44 -17.72 2.47
N ARG A 428 10.36 -17.95 3.24
CA ARG A 428 9.51 -16.86 3.75
C ARG A 428 10.26 -15.97 4.75
N ILE A 429 11.08 -16.59 5.64
CA ILE A 429 11.95 -15.83 6.54
C ILE A 429 12.97 -15.02 5.73
N LEU A 430 13.64 -15.65 4.77
CA LEU A 430 14.64 -14.98 3.91
C LEU A 430 14.05 -13.84 3.09
N ARG A 431 12.78 -13.87 2.72
CA ARG A 431 12.11 -12.75 2.04
C ARG A 431 12.09 -11.45 2.83
N GLN A 432 12.16 -11.52 4.17
CA GLN A 432 12.29 -10.32 5.00
C GLN A 432 13.65 -9.63 4.84
N TYR A 433 14.64 -10.35 4.29
CA TYR A 433 15.99 -9.91 4.02
C TYR A 433 16.29 -9.82 2.51
N THR A 434 15.26 -9.88 1.69
CA THR A 434 15.40 -9.90 0.23
C THR A 434 15.18 -8.50 -0.35
N VAL A 435 16.04 -8.13 -1.30
CA VAL A 435 15.92 -6.93 -2.12
C VAL A 435 15.83 -7.34 -3.58
N SER A 436 14.88 -6.76 -4.29
CA SER A 436 14.71 -6.99 -5.73
C SER A 436 15.48 -5.92 -6.51
N VAL A 437 16.50 -6.33 -7.26
CA VAL A 437 17.36 -5.45 -8.06
C VAL A 437 17.20 -5.74 -9.55
N SER A 438 17.47 -4.75 -10.41
CA SER A 438 17.50 -4.98 -11.84
C SER A 438 18.73 -5.82 -12.23
N ARG A 439 18.63 -6.60 -13.32
CA ARG A 439 19.80 -7.36 -13.82
C ARG A 439 20.97 -6.48 -14.18
N LYS A 440 20.72 -5.21 -14.54
CA LYS A 440 21.79 -4.25 -14.84
C LYS A 440 22.55 -3.88 -13.57
N GLU A 441 21.84 -3.57 -12.50
CA GLU A 441 22.44 -3.28 -11.18
C GLU A 441 23.19 -4.49 -10.62
N MET A 442 22.70 -5.72 -10.87
CA MET A 442 23.38 -6.94 -10.46
C MET A 442 24.77 -7.12 -11.13
N SER A 443 24.97 -6.59 -12.34
CA SER A 443 26.27 -6.67 -13.02
C SER A 443 27.30 -5.67 -12.48
N GLU A 444 26.87 -4.75 -11.61
CA GLU A 444 27.71 -3.74 -10.95
C GLU A 444 28.07 -4.12 -9.49
N ILE A 445 27.47 -5.21 -8.98
CA ILE A 445 27.76 -5.81 -7.66
C ILE A 445 28.78 -6.96 -7.82
#